data_264257731b708971ad089af40fec40ee
#
_entry.id   264257731b708971ad089af40fec40ee
#
_cell.length_a   1.000
_cell.length_b   1.000
_cell.length_c   1.000
_cell.angle_alpha   90.00
_cell.angle_beta   90.00
_cell.angle_gamma   90.00
#
_symmetry.space_group_name_H-M   'P 1'
#
loop_
_entity.id
_entity.type
_entity.pdbx_description
1 polymer ?
#
loop_
_entity_poly.entity_id
_entity_poly.type
_entity_poly.pdbx_seq_one_letter_code
_entity_poly.pdbx_strand_id
1 'polypeptide(L)'
;MKDALRSLGIGAATGLRTMTGPAAAFAASSGNWRWLLRAAAVGEYVVDKLPSTPSRTQPFGLAARAIAGALSGAGVAPESRYAGAALGVAGAIAAAYLGAAYRREAARRKLPDFACALLEDAAAITLARYVVRSNS
;
A
#
# COMPACT_ATOMS: atom_id res chain seq x y z
N MET A 1 6.00 -14.55 -14.38
CA MET A 1 5.17 -14.96 -13.21
C MET A 1 5.63 -14.29 -11.92
N LYS A 2 6.93 -14.25 -11.62
CA LYS A 2 7.46 -13.59 -10.40
C LYS A 2 7.11 -12.10 -10.35
N ASP A 3 7.29 -11.36 -11.45
CA ASP A 3 7.00 -9.92 -11.51
C ASP A 3 5.51 -9.60 -11.37
N ALA A 4 4.63 -10.45 -11.90
CA ALA A 4 3.19 -10.29 -11.73
C ALA A 4 2.77 -10.41 -10.25
N LEU A 5 3.27 -11.42 -9.55
CA LEU A 5 3.00 -11.61 -8.12
C LEU A 5 3.60 -10.48 -7.27
N ARG A 6 4.77 -9.98 -7.66
CA ARG A 6 5.41 -8.84 -6.99
C ARG A 6 4.60 -7.55 -7.18
N SER A 7 4.15 -7.28 -8.41
CA SER A 7 3.34 -6.09 -8.70
C SER A 7 1.99 -6.13 -7.98
N LEU A 8 1.33 -7.29 -7.93
CA LEU A 8 0.12 -7.48 -7.12
C LEU A 8 0.40 -7.29 -5.63
N GLY A 9 1.47 -7.89 -5.11
CA GLY A 9 1.83 -7.81 -3.69
C GLY A 9 2.18 -6.39 -3.25
N ILE A 10 2.98 -5.65 -4.02
CA ILE A 10 3.30 -4.26 -3.69
C ILE A 10 2.07 -3.36 -3.81
N GLY A 11 1.21 -3.64 -4.78
CA GLY A 11 -0.09 -2.98 -4.91
C GLY A 11 -0.98 -3.23 -3.71
N ALA A 12 -1.06 -4.47 -3.23
CA ALA A 12 -1.83 -4.81 -2.03
C ALA A 12 -1.30 -4.09 -0.78
N ALA A 13 0.03 -4.02 -0.59
CA ALA A 13 0.62 -3.22 0.47
C ALA A 13 0.22 -1.74 0.37
N THR A 14 0.19 -1.19 -0.86
CA THR A 14 -0.26 0.17 -1.15
C THR A 14 -1.75 0.35 -0.85
N GLY A 15 -2.57 -0.64 -1.12
CA GLY A 15 -4.01 -0.60 -0.83
C GLY A 15 -4.30 -0.56 0.67
N LEU A 16 -3.49 -1.21 1.48
CA LEU A 16 -3.58 -1.13 2.94
C LEU A 16 -3.05 0.22 3.45
N ARG A 17 -1.93 0.70 2.89
CA ARG A 17 -1.27 1.98 3.23
C ARG A 17 -0.70 2.64 1.98
N THR A 18 -1.25 3.76 1.57
CA THR A 18 -1.01 4.38 0.26
C THR A 18 0.47 4.61 -0.06
N MET A 19 1.25 5.06 0.88
CA MET A 19 2.67 5.38 0.68
C MET A 19 3.64 4.25 0.98
N THR A 20 3.18 3.14 1.55
CA THR A 20 4.05 2.00 1.90
C THR A 20 4.63 1.33 0.65
N GLY A 21 3.81 1.12 -0.37
CA GLY A 21 4.26 0.54 -1.64
C GLY A 21 5.30 1.41 -2.36
N PRO A 22 5.02 2.70 -2.65
CA PRO A 22 5.99 3.59 -3.27
C PRO A 22 7.28 3.71 -2.44
N ALA A 23 7.18 3.86 -1.12
CA ALA A 23 8.35 3.93 -0.25
C ALA A 23 9.23 2.68 -0.32
N ALA A 24 8.63 1.49 -0.42
CA ALA A 24 9.35 0.23 -0.55
C ALA A 24 9.91 0.04 -1.97
N ALA A 25 9.11 0.29 -3.01
CA ALA A 25 9.52 0.11 -4.41
C ALA A 25 10.70 1.00 -4.80
N PHE A 26 10.76 2.21 -4.26
CA PHE A 26 11.82 3.20 -4.54
C PHE A 26 12.83 3.37 -3.41
N ALA A 27 12.86 2.45 -2.43
CA ALA A 27 13.77 2.52 -1.29
C ALA A 27 15.26 2.52 -1.70
N ALA A 28 15.61 1.87 -2.81
CA ALA A 28 16.96 1.79 -3.35
C ALA A 28 17.30 2.93 -4.31
N SER A 29 16.37 3.81 -4.65
CA SER A 29 16.60 4.94 -5.55
C SER A 29 17.58 5.94 -4.96
N SER A 30 18.50 6.45 -5.77
CA SER A 30 19.41 7.52 -5.38
C SER A 30 18.70 8.90 -5.44
N GLY A 31 18.90 9.73 -4.42
CA GLY A 31 18.40 11.12 -4.37
C GLY A 31 17.43 11.42 -3.22
N ASN A 32 17.02 12.69 -3.11
CA ASN A 32 16.15 13.20 -2.03
C ASN A 32 14.71 12.65 -2.05
N TRP A 33 14.32 12.05 -3.12
CA TRP A 33 13.03 11.47 -3.43
C TRP A 33 12.64 10.30 -2.50
N ARG A 34 13.63 9.46 -2.10
CA ARG A 34 13.37 8.36 -1.18
C ARG A 34 13.00 8.79 0.24
N TRP A 35 13.59 9.88 0.74
CA TRP A 35 13.22 10.38 2.05
C TRP A 35 11.86 11.08 2.04
N LEU A 36 11.51 11.74 0.92
CA LEU A 36 10.17 12.28 0.69
C LEU A 36 9.10 11.20 0.74
N LEU A 37 9.32 10.06 0.08
CA LEU A 37 8.42 8.92 0.12
C LEU A 37 8.29 8.31 1.53
N ARG A 38 9.39 8.25 2.27
CA ARG A 38 9.37 7.80 3.67
C ARG A 38 8.63 8.78 4.58
N ALA A 39 8.87 10.08 4.42
CA ALA A 39 8.18 11.11 5.17
C ALA A 39 6.67 11.11 4.85
N ALA A 40 6.30 10.92 3.58
CA ALA A 40 4.91 10.78 3.18
C ALA A 40 4.25 9.53 3.78
N ALA A 41 4.97 8.40 3.82
CA ALA A 41 4.48 7.18 4.48
C ALA A 41 4.26 7.39 5.99
N VAL A 42 5.20 8.01 6.68
CA VAL A 42 5.06 8.35 8.10
C VAL A 42 3.90 9.32 8.32
N GLY A 43 3.79 10.35 7.46
CA GLY A 43 2.67 11.31 7.50
C GLY A 43 1.32 10.64 7.34
N GLU A 44 1.21 9.67 6.42
CA GLU A 44 -0.01 8.88 6.24
C GLU A 44 -0.40 8.11 7.51
N TYR A 45 0.57 7.48 8.17
CA TYR A 45 0.31 6.77 9.42
C TYR A 45 -0.21 7.69 10.53
N VAL A 46 0.24 8.93 10.57
CA VAL A 46 -0.24 9.93 11.55
C VAL A 46 -1.63 10.41 11.18
N VAL A 47 -1.85 10.80 9.92
CA VAL A 47 -3.12 11.34 9.44
C VAL A 47 -4.26 10.32 9.54
N ASP A 48 -3.99 9.05 9.24
CA ASP A 48 -4.99 7.97 9.30
C ASP A 48 -5.55 7.72 10.73
N LYS A 49 -4.89 8.23 11.74
CA LYS A 49 -5.33 8.14 13.13
C LYS A 49 -6.20 9.30 13.58
N LEU A 50 -6.36 10.32 12.72
CA LEU A 50 -7.21 11.47 13.01
C LEU A 50 -8.68 11.13 12.76
N PRO A 51 -9.61 11.56 13.63
CA PRO A 51 -11.03 11.22 13.51
C PRO A 51 -11.72 11.83 12.28
N SER A 52 -11.11 12.81 11.62
CA SER A 52 -11.62 13.51 10.43
C SER A 52 -11.18 12.88 9.11
N THR A 53 -10.44 11.77 9.13
CA THR A 53 -9.90 11.16 7.91
C THR A 53 -11.01 10.50 7.09
N PRO A 54 -11.14 10.80 5.77
CA PRO A 54 -12.14 10.19 4.91
C PRO A 54 -11.99 8.68 4.81
N SER A 55 -13.11 7.98 4.55
CA SER A 55 -13.09 6.53 4.33
C SER A 55 -12.14 6.14 3.18
N ARG A 56 -11.41 5.03 3.35
CA ARG A 56 -10.47 4.48 2.35
C ARG A 56 -11.12 4.14 1.02
N THR A 57 -12.42 3.86 1.02
CA THR A 57 -13.20 3.50 -0.16
C THR A 57 -13.88 4.68 -0.83
N GLN A 58 -13.68 5.90 -0.32
CA GLN A 58 -14.14 7.09 -1.02
C GLN A 58 -13.35 7.30 -2.32
N PRO A 59 -13.96 7.94 -3.36
CA PRO A 59 -13.35 8.08 -4.69
C PRO A 59 -11.95 8.69 -4.67
N PHE A 60 -11.72 9.69 -3.84
CA PHE A 60 -10.41 10.33 -3.69
C PHE A 60 -9.36 9.36 -3.09
N GLY A 61 -9.74 8.63 -2.04
CA GLY A 61 -8.87 7.65 -1.40
C GLY A 61 -8.52 6.49 -2.32
N LEU A 62 -9.48 6.00 -3.11
CA LEU A 62 -9.26 4.95 -4.12
C LEU A 62 -8.37 5.45 -5.26
N ALA A 63 -8.58 6.66 -5.75
CA ALA A 63 -7.75 7.25 -6.81
C ALA A 63 -6.28 7.38 -6.35
N ALA A 64 -6.04 7.88 -5.15
CA ALA A 64 -4.70 7.97 -4.58
C ALA A 64 -4.02 6.60 -4.47
N ARG A 65 -4.75 5.56 -4.03
CA ARG A 65 -4.24 4.18 -3.95
C ARG A 65 -3.99 3.56 -5.31
N ALA A 66 -4.86 3.82 -6.28
CA ALA A 66 -4.68 3.36 -7.66
C ALA A 66 -3.40 3.95 -8.27
N ILE A 67 -3.17 5.25 -8.13
CA ILE A 67 -1.98 5.94 -8.65
C ILE A 67 -0.72 5.39 -7.94
N ALA A 68 -0.73 5.33 -6.62
CA ALA A 68 0.40 4.81 -5.85
C ALA A 68 0.66 3.32 -6.15
N GLY A 69 -0.39 2.53 -6.34
CA GLY A 69 -0.30 1.13 -6.75
C GLY A 69 0.30 0.97 -8.16
N ALA A 70 -0.11 1.81 -9.11
CA ALA A 70 0.45 1.83 -10.46
C ALA A 70 1.96 2.14 -10.44
N LEU A 71 2.36 3.18 -9.73
CA LEU A 71 3.77 3.58 -9.60
C LEU A 71 4.61 2.48 -8.94
N SER A 72 4.11 1.89 -7.87
CA SER A 72 4.81 0.82 -7.14
C SER A 72 4.94 -0.45 -7.99
N GLY A 73 3.86 -0.85 -8.64
CA GLY A 73 3.82 -2.03 -9.51
C GLY A 73 4.75 -1.88 -10.72
N ALA A 74 4.77 -0.71 -11.35
CA ALA A 74 5.72 -0.39 -12.43
C ALA A 74 7.17 -0.37 -11.93
N GLY A 75 7.40 0.10 -10.70
CA GLY A 75 8.73 0.17 -10.09
C GLY A 75 9.36 -1.19 -9.80
N VAL A 76 8.55 -2.19 -9.46
CA VAL A 76 9.04 -3.57 -9.18
C VAL A 76 9.06 -4.48 -10.41
N ALA A 77 8.55 -4.01 -11.56
CA ALA A 77 8.52 -4.75 -12.83
C ALA A 77 9.08 -3.90 -13.98
N PRO A 78 10.39 -3.58 -13.98
CA PRO A 78 10.97 -2.62 -14.93
C PRO A 78 10.87 -3.06 -16.39
N GLU A 79 10.89 -4.36 -16.67
CA GLU A 79 10.77 -4.92 -18.02
C GLU A 79 9.32 -4.94 -18.54
N SER A 80 8.34 -4.94 -17.63
CA SER A 80 6.91 -5.03 -17.92
C SER A 80 6.12 -3.91 -17.22
N ARG A 81 6.57 -2.68 -17.32
CA ARG A 81 6.04 -1.53 -16.55
C ARG A 81 4.54 -1.35 -16.63
N TYR A 82 3.97 -1.48 -17.84
CA TYR A 82 2.51 -1.31 -18.02
C TYR A 82 1.71 -2.44 -17.34
N ALA A 83 2.17 -3.69 -17.52
CA ALA A 83 1.56 -4.82 -16.83
C ALA A 83 1.74 -4.73 -15.32
N GLY A 84 2.93 -4.33 -14.85
CA GLY A 84 3.23 -4.07 -13.45
C GLY A 84 2.34 -2.98 -12.87
N ALA A 85 2.14 -1.88 -13.58
CA ALA A 85 1.24 -0.81 -13.17
C ALA A 85 -0.22 -1.29 -13.04
N ALA A 86 -0.72 -2.02 -14.04
CA ALA A 86 -2.09 -2.54 -14.02
C ALA A 86 -2.31 -3.51 -12.84
N LEU A 87 -1.37 -4.42 -12.60
CA LEU A 87 -1.42 -5.35 -11.47
C LEU A 87 -1.27 -4.64 -10.13
N GLY A 88 -0.44 -3.59 -10.06
CA GLY A 88 -0.31 -2.75 -8.88
C GLY A 88 -1.62 -2.03 -8.53
N VAL A 89 -2.33 -1.49 -9.52
CA VAL A 89 -3.67 -0.91 -9.34
C VAL A 89 -4.65 -1.96 -8.84
N ALA A 90 -4.70 -3.13 -9.48
CA ALA A 90 -5.62 -4.20 -9.09
C ALA A 90 -5.38 -4.64 -7.65
N GLY A 91 -4.12 -4.84 -7.25
CA GLY A 91 -3.73 -5.17 -5.88
C GLY A 91 -4.13 -4.09 -4.89
N ALA A 92 -3.90 -2.82 -5.23
CA ALA A 92 -4.22 -1.69 -4.35
C ALA A 92 -5.74 -1.56 -4.11
N ILE A 93 -6.54 -1.66 -5.16
CA ILE A 93 -8.00 -1.58 -5.05
C ILE A 93 -8.55 -2.77 -4.25
N ALA A 94 -8.12 -3.99 -4.59
CA ALA A 94 -8.56 -5.20 -3.88
C ALA A 94 -8.24 -5.11 -2.38
N ALA A 95 -7.01 -4.73 -2.01
CA ALA A 95 -6.60 -4.61 -0.62
C ALA A 95 -7.30 -3.45 0.10
N ALA A 96 -7.62 -2.35 -0.57
CA ALA A 96 -8.41 -1.27 0.01
C ALA A 96 -9.81 -1.75 0.44
N TYR A 97 -10.49 -2.50 -0.41
CA TYR A 97 -11.81 -3.08 -0.09
C TYR A 97 -11.72 -4.16 0.99
N LEU A 98 -10.73 -5.05 0.92
CA LEU A 98 -10.50 -6.08 1.93
C LEU A 98 -10.19 -5.47 3.30
N GLY A 99 -9.34 -4.44 3.34
CA GLY A 99 -9.03 -3.71 4.56
C GLY A 99 -10.27 -3.01 5.14
N ALA A 100 -11.11 -2.41 4.30
CA ALA A 100 -12.36 -1.81 4.74
C ALA A 100 -13.35 -2.86 5.27
N ALA A 101 -13.43 -4.04 4.64
CA ALA A 101 -14.26 -5.15 5.12
C ALA A 101 -13.76 -5.69 6.46
N TYR A 102 -12.44 -5.87 6.60
CA TYR A 102 -11.80 -6.27 7.85
C TYR A 102 -12.12 -5.30 9.00
N ARG A 103 -12.00 -3.99 8.75
CA ARG A 103 -12.31 -2.97 9.76
C ARG A 103 -13.78 -2.97 10.16
N ARG A 104 -14.71 -3.16 9.21
CA ARG A 104 -16.14 -3.28 9.51
C ARG A 104 -16.43 -4.49 10.38
N GLU A 105 -15.83 -5.63 10.07
CA GLU A 105 -16.01 -6.85 10.86
C GLU A 105 -15.39 -6.74 12.25
N ALA A 106 -14.20 -6.15 12.36
CA ALA A 106 -13.56 -5.88 13.63
C ALA A 106 -14.41 -4.96 14.52
N ALA A 107 -15.01 -3.92 13.94
CA ALA A 107 -15.92 -3.03 14.65
C ALA A 107 -17.19 -3.75 15.14
N ARG A 108 -17.76 -4.65 14.32
CA ARG A 108 -18.91 -5.50 14.74
C ARG A 108 -18.56 -6.37 15.95
N ARG A 109 -17.34 -6.89 16.01
CA ARG A 109 -16.84 -7.70 17.12
C ARG A 109 -16.32 -6.88 18.30
N LYS A 110 -16.46 -5.56 18.25
CA LYS A 110 -15.97 -4.63 19.28
C LYS A 110 -14.49 -4.78 19.58
N LEU A 111 -13.69 -5.15 18.58
CA LEU A 111 -12.24 -5.23 18.71
C LEU A 111 -11.64 -3.82 18.78
N PRO A 112 -10.53 -3.62 19.54
CA PRO A 112 -9.88 -2.33 19.65
C PRO A 112 -9.38 -1.84 18.28
N ASP A 113 -9.83 -0.67 17.85
CA ASP A 113 -9.49 -0.11 16.54
C ASP A 113 -7.98 0.10 16.37
N PHE A 114 -7.32 0.49 17.45
CA PHE A 114 -5.86 0.65 17.49
C PHE A 114 -5.12 -0.66 17.22
N ALA A 115 -5.55 -1.78 17.80
CA ALA A 115 -4.94 -3.08 17.57
C ALA A 115 -5.13 -3.52 16.11
N CYS A 116 -6.32 -3.30 15.54
CA CYS A 116 -6.60 -3.58 14.14
C CYS A 116 -5.73 -2.73 13.20
N ALA A 117 -5.52 -1.45 13.54
CA ALA A 117 -4.63 -0.57 12.80
C ALA A 117 -3.19 -1.06 12.80
N LEU A 118 -2.68 -1.48 13.95
CA LEU A 118 -1.32 -2.03 14.06
C LEU A 118 -1.14 -3.31 13.25
N LEU A 119 -2.13 -4.19 13.22
CA LEU A 119 -2.09 -5.41 12.40
C LEU A 119 -2.06 -5.09 10.91
N GLU A 120 -2.86 -4.14 10.45
CA GLU A 120 -2.80 -3.67 9.05
C GLU A 120 -1.44 -3.06 8.72
N ASP A 121 -0.89 -2.25 9.60
CA ASP A 121 0.42 -1.62 9.43
C ASP A 121 1.52 -2.70 9.32
N ALA A 122 1.50 -3.68 10.22
CA ALA A 122 2.42 -4.79 10.20
C ALA A 122 2.29 -5.63 8.92
N ALA A 123 1.07 -5.91 8.48
CA ALA A 123 0.80 -6.65 7.25
C ALA A 123 1.31 -5.89 6.01
N ALA A 124 1.03 -4.58 5.90
CA ALA A 124 1.48 -3.76 4.79
C ALA A 124 3.01 -3.69 4.71
N ILE A 125 3.68 -3.44 5.83
CA ILE A 125 5.15 -3.34 5.90
C ILE A 125 5.79 -4.70 5.58
N THR A 126 5.28 -5.79 6.16
CA THR A 126 5.82 -7.13 5.94
C THR A 126 5.68 -7.55 4.48
N LEU A 127 4.51 -7.32 3.89
CA LEU A 127 4.25 -7.63 2.48
C LEU A 127 5.16 -6.82 1.56
N ALA A 128 5.28 -5.53 1.78
CA ALA A 128 6.13 -4.65 0.99
C ALA A 128 7.61 -5.08 1.06
N ARG A 129 8.10 -5.39 2.26
CA ARG A 129 9.49 -5.86 2.46
C ARG A 129 9.73 -7.22 1.82
N TYR A 130 8.78 -8.13 1.92
CA TYR A 130 8.89 -9.45 1.28
C TYR A 130 8.99 -9.31 -0.23
N VAL A 131 8.12 -8.52 -0.85
CA VAL A 131 8.10 -8.30 -2.30
C VAL A 131 9.42 -7.68 -2.80
N VAL A 132 9.97 -6.72 -2.08
CA VAL A 132 11.22 -6.06 -2.49
C VAL A 132 12.42 -6.99 -2.31
N ARG A 133 12.49 -7.75 -1.21
CA ARG A 133 13.59 -8.70 -0.95
C ARG A 133 13.62 -9.89 -1.90
N SER A 134 12.49 -10.30 -2.44
CA SER A 134 12.44 -11.42 -3.40
C SER A 134 13.13 -11.12 -4.74
N ASN A 135 13.73 -9.94 -4.89
CA ASN A 135 14.50 -9.49 -6.05
C ASN A 135 16.03 -9.50 -5.81
N SER A 136 16.46 -9.80 -4.60
CA SER A 136 17.87 -9.95 -4.24
C SER A 136 18.25 -11.41 -4.27
#